data_54ca88eca1dc27de6f8d2e553e2a415c
#
_entry.id   54ca88eca1dc27de6f8d2e553e2a415c
#
_cell.length_a   1.000
_cell.length_b   1.000
_cell.length_c   1.000
_cell.angle_alpha   90.00
_cell.angle_beta   90.00
_cell.angle_gamma   90.00
#
_symmetry.space_group_name_H-M   'P 1'
#
loop_
_entity.id
_entity.type
_entity.pdbx_description
1 polymer ?
#
loop_
_entity_poly.entity_id
_entity_poly.type
_entity_poly.pdbx_seq_one_letter_code
_entity_poly.pdbx_strand_id
1 'polypeptide(L)'
;HLGDSEKQRLIALETLDIYAPLSERMGMQAMKNELDDLAFAEINADARNSILARFEFLREQGGGLSSRIIEELQATLTGAGIQAAISGREKTAYSIWRKMQHKNVTFEQLSDIMAFRVVVDTVEDCYRTLGVIHGAYRMVPSRFKDYISMPKPNGYRSLHSGVIGPERQRIEVQIRTHEMHEVADIGVAAHWQYKQGIAKTDGRQYRWLRELLDILDQTTGPEEFLEHTKLEMYQDLVFC
;
A
#
# COMPACT_ATOMS: atom_id res chain seq x y z
N HIS A 1 26.28 19.35 -20.72
CA HIS A 1 26.05 17.89 -20.70
C HIS A 1 26.16 17.43 -19.26
N LEU A 2 25.06 17.03 -18.67
CA LEU A 2 25.02 16.34 -17.38
C LEU A 2 25.72 14.98 -17.54
N GLY A 3 26.56 14.58 -16.57
CA GLY A 3 27.15 13.26 -16.55
C GLY A 3 26.05 12.17 -16.41
N ASP A 4 26.33 10.93 -16.84
CA ASP A 4 25.36 9.85 -16.82
C ASP A 4 24.78 9.62 -15.40
N SER A 5 25.59 9.71 -14.35
CA SER A 5 25.18 9.59 -12.95
C SER A 5 24.23 10.71 -12.49
N GLU A 6 24.48 11.95 -12.95
CA GLU A 6 23.61 13.08 -12.61
C GLU A 6 22.25 12.99 -13.31
N LYS A 7 22.25 12.50 -14.54
CA LYS A 7 21.02 12.22 -15.29
C LYS A 7 20.21 11.10 -14.65
N GLN A 8 20.85 10.00 -14.21
CA GLN A 8 20.20 8.91 -13.51
C GLN A 8 19.55 9.40 -12.21
N ARG A 9 20.26 10.23 -11.45
CA ARG A 9 19.72 10.81 -10.21
C ARG A 9 18.50 11.72 -10.46
N LEU A 10 18.52 12.53 -11.52
CA LEU A 10 17.36 13.37 -11.88
C LEU A 10 16.15 12.53 -12.28
N ILE A 11 16.34 11.47 -13.08
CA ILE A 11 15.28 10.53 -13.46
C ILE A 11 14.71 9.84 -12.21
N ALA A 12 15.56 9.44 -11.27
CA ALA A 12 15.13 8.81 -10.03
C ALA A 12 14.30 9.76 -9.15
N LEU A 13 14.68 11.04 -9.03
CA LEU A 13 13.89 12.06 -8.34
C LEU A 13 12.54 12.26 -9.02
N GLU A 14 12.52 12.41 -10.34
CA GLU A 14 11.30 12.53 -11.13
C GLU A 14 10.39 11.30 -10.96
N THR A 15 10.98 10.10 -10.88
CA THR A 15 10.25 8.87 -10.62
C THR A 15 9.53 8.90 -9.27
N LEU A 16 10.18 9.38 -8.21
CA LEU A 16 9.55 9.50 -6.89
C LEU A 16 8.50 10.61 -6.80
N ASP A 17 8.71 11.69 -7.55
CA ASP A 17 7.83 12.86 -7.49
C ASP A 17 6.60 12.74 -8.41
N ILE A 18 6.70 11.97 -9.50
CA ILE A 18 5.66 11.90 -10.53
C ILE A 18 5.19 10.47 -10.77
N TYR A 19 6.07 9.58 -11.26
CA TYR A 19 5.64 8.27 -11.78
C TYR A 19 5.17 7.32 -10.69
N ALA A 20 5.81 7.29 -9.53
CA ALA A 20 5.40 6.45 -8.42
C ALA A 20 4.07 6.94 -7.80
N PRO A 21 3.85 8.25 -7.52
CA PRO A 21 2.55 8.77 -7.11
C PRO A 21 1.44 8.56 -8.16
N LEU A 22 1.75 8.70 -9.44
CA LEU A 22 0.80 8.44 -10.52
C LEU A 22 0.38 6.97 -10.54
N SER A 23 1.33 6.04 -10.40
CA SER A 23 1.04 4.61 -10.29
C SER A 23 0.19 4.29 -9.06
N GLU A 24 0.44 4.94 -7.92
CA GLU A 24 -0.39 4.81 -6.71
C GLU A 24 -1.82 5.30 -6.96
N ARG A 25 -1.96 6.43 -7.67
CA ARG A 25 -3.25 7.00 -8.02
C ARG A 25 -4.04 6.09 -8.97
N MET A 26 -3.36 5.41 -9.89
CA MET A 26 -3.94 4.37 -10.75
C MET A 26 -4.22 3.05 -10.01
N GLY A 27 -3.89 2.94 -8.74
CA GLY A 27 -4.04 1.72 -7.94
C GLY A 27 -3.02 0.62 -8.30
N MET A 28 -2.01 0.94 -9.14
CA MET A 28 -0.98 -0.01 -9.60
C MET A 28 0.12 -0.16 -8.52
N GLN A 29 -0.25 -0.76 -7.39
CA GLN A 29 0.62 -0.80 -6.20
C GLN A 29 1.93 -1.56 -6.45
N ALA A 30 1.92 -2.62 -7.27
CA ALA A 30 3.13 -3.37 -7.60
C ALA A 30 4.12 -2.49 -8.37
N MET A 31 3.65 -1.79 -9.40
CA MET A 31 4.47 -0.85 -10.18
C MET A 31 5.00 0.29 -9.32
N LYS A 32 4.15 0.89 -8.49
CA LYS A 32 4.59 1.92 -7.55
C LYS A 32 5.73 1.44 -6.66
N ASN A 33 5.61 0.24 -6.10
CA ASN A 33 6.63 -0.30 -5.20
C ASN A 33 7.96 -0.56 -5.93
N GLU A 34 7.90 -1.01 -7.17
CA GLU A 34 9.09 -1.22 -8.01
C GLU A 34 9.76 0.12 -8.37
N LEU A 35 8.98 1.11 -8.80
CA LEU A 35 9.48 2.46 -9.08
C LEU A 35 10.12 3.10 -7.84
N ASP A 36 9.49 3.00 -6.69
CA ASP A 36 10.02 3.48 -5.41
C ASP A 36 11.37 2.81 -5.09
N ASP A 37 11.48 1.50 -5.25
CA ASP A 37 12.71 0.75 -4.91
C ASP A 37 13.87 1.06 -5.86
N LEU A 38 13.61 1.11 -7.16
CA LEU A 38 14.61 1.47 -8.18
C LEU A 38 15.12 2.90 -7.97
N ALA A 39 14.21 3.86 -7.79
CA ALA A 39 14.59 5.24 -7.56
C ALA A 39 15.33 5.42 -6.22
N PHE A 40 14.92 4.71 -5.17
CA PHE A 40 15.59 4.75 -3.88
C PHE A 40 16.99 4.16 -3.92
N ALA A 41 17.20 3.11 -4.70
CA ALA A 41 18.52 2.52 -4.93
C ALA A 41 19.51 3.54 -5.55
N GLU A 42 19.01 4.41 -6.43
CA GLU A 42 19.82 5.44 -7.07
C GLU A 42 20.05 6.67 -6.18
N ILE A 43 19.03 7.11 -5.44
CA ILE A 43 19.11 8.34 -4.65
C ILE A 43 19.84 8.13 -3.33
N ASN A 44 19.64 6.99 -2.66
CA ASN A 44 20.21 6.70 -1.35
C ASN A 44 20.43 5.19 -1.15
N ALA A 45 21.38 4.64 -1.89
CA ALA A 45 21.74 3.22 -1.84
C ALA A 45 22.11 2.76 -0.42
N ASP A 46 22.84 3.58 0.34
CA ASP A 46 23.30 3.24 1.68
C ASP A 46 22.13 3.06 2.64
N ALA A 47 21.17 3.99 2.63
CA ALA A 47 19.98 3.88 3.46
C ALA A 47 19.11 2.68 3.05
N ARG A 48 18.95 2.43 1.74
CA ARG A 48 18.24 1.27 1.21
C ARG A 48 18.89 -0.03 1.70
N ASN A 49 20.18 -0.18 1.49
CA ASN A 49 20.92 -1.39 1.85
C ASN A 49 20.91 -1.62 3.39
N SER A 50 21.04 -0.56 4.18
CA SER A 50 20.93 -0.64 5.64
C SER A 50 19.56 -1.16 6.09
N ILE A 51 18.48 -0.70 5.48
CA ILE A 51 17.13 -1.17 5.81
C ILE A 51 16.93 -2.62 5.36
N LEU A 52 17.41 -3.00 4.17
CA LEU A 52 17.31 -4.38 3.68
C LEU A 52 18.09 -5.35 4.56
N ALA A 53 19.33 -5.01 4.94
CA ALA A 53 20.14 -5.80 5.87
C ALA A 53 19.43 -5.97 7.23
N ARG A 54 18.73 -4.92 7.70
CA ARG A 54 17.95 -5.00 8.93
C ARG A 54 16.74 -5.92 8.81
N PHE A 55 16.06 -5.92 7.67
CA PHE A 55 14.99 -6.88 7.41
C PHE A 55 15.51 -8.32 7.39
N GLU A 56 16.64 -8.56 6.77
CA GLU A 56 17.26 -9.88 6.71
C GLU A 56 17.66 -10.37 8.10
N PHE A 57 18.31 -9.52 8.88
CA PHE A 57 18.62 -9.81 10.27
C PHE A 57 17.38 -10.17 11.10
N LEU A 58 16.28 -9.39 10.93
CA LEU A 58 15.02 -9.67 11.64
C LEU A 58 14.37 -10.99 11.18
N ARG A 59 14.49 -11.37 9.92
CA ARG A 59 14.04 -12.68 9.41
C ARG A 59 14.82 -13.82 10.03
N GLU A 60 16.14 -13.71 10.09
CA GLU A 60 17.03 -14.73 10.65
C GLU A 60 16.84 -14.87 12.16
N GLN A 61 16.83 -13.77 12.90
CA GLN A 61 16.65 -13.75 14.35
C GLN A 61 15.21 -14.08 14.77
N GLY A 62 14.24 -13.75 13.92
CA GLY A 62 12.81 -13.95 14.18
C GLY A 62 12.37 -15.43 14.17
N GLY A 63 13.24 -16.38 13.75
CA GLY A 63 13.01 -17.82 13.88
C GLY A 63 11.60 -18.28 13.48
N GLY A 64 11.05 -17.77 12.34
CA GLY A 64 9.69 -18.09 11.92
C GLY A 64 8.59 -17.28 12.64
N LEU A 65 8.92 -16.15 13.27
CA LEU A 65 7.94 -15.29 13.98
C LEU A 65 6.74 -14.95 13.10
N SER A 66 6.97 -14.59 11.83
CA SER A 66 5.88 -14.29 10.90
C SER A 66 4.97 -15.50 10.67
N SER A 67 5.53 -16.69 10.52
CA SER A 67 4.76 -17.93 10.35
C SER A 67 3.94 -18.25 11.60
N ARG A 68 4.53 -18.13 12.79
CA ARG A 68 3.80 -18.35 14.05
C ARG A 68 2.65 -17.37 14.25
N ILE A 69 2.86 -16.10 13.89
CA ILE A 69 1.78 -15.09 13.93
C ILE A 69 0.66 -15.46 12.95
N ILE A 70 1.00 -15.90 11.73
CA ILE A 70 0.01 -16.35 10.74
C ILE A 70 -0.77 -17.55 11.28
N GLU A 71 -0.10 -18.56 11.85
CA GLU A 71 -0.72 -19.75 12.41
C GLU A 71 -1.69 -19.39 13.56
N GLU A 72 -1.31 -18.50 14.46
CA GLU A 72 -2.15 -18.08 15.58
C GLU A 72 -3.37 -17.25 15.09
N LEU A 73 -3.17 -16.34 14.16
CA LEU A 73 -4.27 -15.61 13.53
C LEU A 73 -5.23 -16.56 12.81
N GLN A 74 -4.68 -17.54 12.08
CA GLN A 74 -5.48 -18.56 11.38
C GLN A 74 -6.30 -19.41 12.37
N ALA A 75 -5.69 -19.86 13.46
CA ALA A 75 -6.37 -20.61 14.51
C ALA A 75 -7.50 -19.79 15.16
N THR A 76 -7.24 -18.51 15.44
CA THR A 76 -8.21 -17.58 16.03
C THR A 76 -9.44 -17.38 15.12
N LEU A 77 -9.22 -17.17 13.82
CA LEU A 77 -10.31 -16.99 12.86
C LEU A 77 -11.07 -18.28 12.58
N THR A 78 -10.36 -19.40 12.44
CA THR A 78 -10.97 -20.73 12.26
C THR A 78 -11.83 -21.11 13.46
N GLY A 79 -11.36 -20.84 14.68
CA GLY A 79 -12.11 -21.06 15.92
C GLY A 79 -13.42 -20.25 16.00
N ALA A 80 -13.48 -19.10 15.30
CA ALA A 80 -14.68 -18.28 15.17
C ALA A 80 -15.54 -18.64 13.95
N GLY A 81 -15.19 -19.70 13.20
CA GLY A 81 -15.91 -20.14 12.01
C GLY A 81 -15.71 -19.22 10.80
N ILE A 82 -14.57 -18.51 10.74
CA ILE A 82 -14.22 -17.63 9.60
C ILE A 82 -13.12 -18.33 8.79
N GLN A 83 -13.41 -18.52 7.50
CA GLN A 83 -12.40 -18.96 6.54
C GLN A 83 -11.70 -17.75 5.97
N ALA A 84 -10.36 -17.73 6.04
CA ALA A 84 -9.55 -16.63 5.59
C ALA A 84 -8.21 -17.11 5.04
N ALA A 85 -7.71 -16.48 4.00
CA ALA A 85 -6.33 -16.63 3.56
C ALA A 85 -5.48 -15.54 4.23
N ILE A 86 -4.46 -15.95 4.99
CA ILE A 86 -3.59 -15.03 5.72
C ILE A 86 -2.19 -15.06 5.13
N SER A 87 -1.63 -13.90 4.84
CA SER A 87 -0.27 -13.75 4.35
C SER A 87 0.44 -12.58 5.01
N GLY A 88 1.75 -12.73 5.22
CA GLY A 88 2.60 -11.61 5.63
C GLY A 88 2.75 -10.62 4.48
N ARG A 89 2.73 -9.32 4.79
CA ARG A 89 3.02 -8.24 3.86
C ARG A 89 4.30 -7.54 4.30
N GLU A 90 5.33 -7.65 3.50
CA GLU A 90 6.54 -6.86 3.70
C GLU A 90 6.34 -5.43 3.21
N LYS A 91 6.81 -4.48 4.00
CA LYS A 91 6.88 -3.07 3.59
C LYS A 91 8.15 -2.86 2.77
N THR A 92 8.06 -2.00 1.76
CA THR A 92 9.23 -1.66 0.94
C THR A 92 10.24 -0.84 1.75
N ALA A 93 11.53 -0.98 1.43
CA ALA A 93 12.60 -0.24 2.09
C ALA A 93 12.37 1.27 1.98
N TYR A 94 11.90 1.76 0.83
CA TYR A 94 11.56 3.16 0.63
C TYR A 94 10.42 3.64 1.55
N SER A 95 9.34 2.86 1.69
CA SER A 95 8.23 3.25 2.56
C SER A 95 8.62 3.30 4.04
N ILE A 96 9.54 2.45 4.46
CA ILE A 96 10.12 2.48 5.81
C ILE A 96 11.00 3.72 5.97
N TRP A 97 11.93 3.97 5.04
CA TRP A 97 12.80 5.13 5.07
C TRP A 97 12.01 6.45 5.11
N ARG A 98 11.04 6.61 4.21
CA ARG A 98 10.15 7.78 4.17
C ARG A 98 9.44 8.00 5.51
N LYS A 99 8.97 6.93 6.14
CA LYS A 99 8.33 6.99 7.44
C LYS A 99 9.29 7.37 8.57
N MET A 100 10.52 6.87 8.54
CA MET A 100 11.58 7.27 9.47
C MET A 100 11.87 8.76 9.36
N GLN A 101 12.02 9.27 8.12
CA GLN A 101 12.25 10.70 7.87
C GLN A 101 11.08 11.57 8.33
N HIS A 102 9.85 11.22 7.95
CA HIS A 102 8.66 12.00 8.28
C HIS A 102 8.38 12.06 9.78
N LYS A 103 8.66 10.99 10.52
CA LYS A 103 8.44 10.92 11.97
C LYS A 103 9.67 11.25 12.78
N ASN A 104 10.81 11.44 12.15
CA ASN A 104 12.11 11.64 12.79
C ASN A 104 12.41 10.53 13.83
N VAL A 105 12.24 9.27 13.44
CA VAL A 105 12.45 8.09 14.29
C VAL A 105 13.43 7.11 13.65
N THR A 106 14.08 6.29 14.48
CA THR A 106 14.93 5.20 14.00
C THR A 106 14.09 3.99 13.55
N PHE A 107 14.72 3.04 12.87
CA PHE A 107 14.06 1.79 12.44
C PHE A 107 13.48 1.01 13.63
N GLU A 108 14.20 0.95 14.76
CA GLU A 108 13.77 0.23 15.97
C GLU A 108 12.57 0.87 16.66
N GLN A 109 12.36 2.15 16.45
CA GLN A 109 11.21 2.89 16.98
C GLN A 109 9.95 2.74 16.11
N LEU A 110 10.08 2.15 14.93
CA LEU A 110 8.93 1.84 14.09
C LEU A 110 8.15 0.67 14.67
N SER A 111 6.93 0.93 15.09
CA SER A 111 6.06 -0.06 15.76
C SER A 111 5.19 -0.89 14.83
N ASP A 112 5.26 -0.67 13.52
CA ASP A 112 4.38 -1.27 12.52
C ASP A 112 5.16 -1.82 11.30
N ILE A 113 6.27 -2.49 11.59
CA ILE A 113 7.12 -3.13 10.58
C ILE A 113 6.44 -4.36 10.00
N MET A 114 5.74 -5.12 10.84
CA MET A 114 5.02 -6.32 10.42
C MET A 114 3.57 -5.99 10.07
N ALA A 115 3.16 -6.37 8.88
CA ALA A 115 1.80 -6.28 8.42
C ALA A 115 1.32 -7.65 7.92
N PHE A 116 0.05 -7.94 8.16
CA PHE A 116 -0.59 -9.18 7.72
C PHE A 116 -1.85 -8.85 6.94
N ARG A 117 -2.03 -9.58 5.85
CA ARG A 117 -3.21 -9.47 5.01
C ARG A 117 -4.12 -10.65 5.29
N VAL A 118 -5.38 -10.35 5.55
CA VAL A 118 -6.45 -11.33 5.75
C VAL A 118 -7.46 -11.16 4.64
N VAL A 119 -7.60 -12.17 3.78
CA VAL A 119 -8.54 -12.16 2.67
C VAL A 119 -9.69 -13.11 2.99
N VAL A 120 -10.90 -12.60 2.87
CA VAL A 120 -12.16 -13.31 3.15
C VAL A 120 -13.12 -13.19 1.96
N ASP A 121 -14.24 -13.92 1.99
CA ASP A 121 -15.13 -13.99 0.83
C ASP A 121 -16.05 -12.76 0.72
N THR A 122 -16.59 -12.26 1.83
CA THR A 122 -17.62 -11.22 1.83
C THR A 122 -17.24 -9.98 2.63
N VAL A 123 -17.90 -8.86 2.35
CA VAL A 123 -17.77 -7.62 3.14
C VAL A 123 -18.22 -7.86 4.58
N GLU A 124 -19.27 -8.65 4.79
CA GLU A 124 -19.74 -9.02 6.12
C GLU A 124 -18.65 -9.77 6.89
N ASP A 125 -17.97 -10.71 6.24
CA ASP A 125 -16.86 -11.44 6.85
C ASP A 125 -15.68 -10.54 7.16
N CYS A 126 -15.45 -9.45 6.42
CA CYS A 126 -14.44 -8.47 6.78
C CYS A 126 -14.71 -7.86 8.16
N TYR A 127 -15.96 -7.43 8.41
CA TYR A 127 -16.32 -6.84 9.71
C TYR A 127 -16.41 -7.87 10.83
N ARG A 128 -16.87 -9.11 10.54
CA ARG A 128 -16.81 -10.22 11.50
C ARG A 128 -15.37 -10.53 11.90
N THR A 129 -14.47 -10.61 10.92
CA THR A 129 -13.03 -10.81 11.15
C THR A 129 -12.44 -9.70 12.02
N LEU A 130 -12.78 -8.44 11.75
CA LEU A 130 -12.37 -7.31 12.59
C LEU A 130 -12.83 -7.49 14.03
N GLY A 131 -14.09 -7.86 14.23
CA GLY A 131 -14.67 -8.11 15.56
C GLY A 131 -13.94 -9.22 16.32
N VAL A 132 -13.62 -10.33 15.65
CA VAL A 132 -12.86 -11.45 16.24
C VAL A 132 -11.45 -11.01 16.61
N ILE A 133 -10.75 -10.30 15.72
CA ILE A 133 -9.40 -9.81 15.98
C ILE A 133 -9.38 -8.81 17.15
N HIS A 134 -10.34 -7.89 17.22
CA HIS A 134 -10.42 -6.92 18.32
C HIS A 134 -10.86 -7.58 19.64
N GLY A 135 -11.60 -8.68 19.57
CA GLY A 135 -11.95 -9.48 20.76
C GLY A 135 -10.76 -10.29 21.32
N ALA A 136 -9.88 -10.74 20.42
CA ALA A 136 -8.71 -11.55 20.81
C ALA A 136 -7.48 -10.69 21.15
N TYR A 137 -7.30 -9.55 20.47
CA TYR A 137 -6.09 -8.72 20.55
C TYR A 137 -6.42 -7.25 20.84
N ARG A 138 -5.61 -6.65 21.72
CA ARG A 138 -5.81 -5.25 22.09
C ARG A 138 -5.50 -4.31 20.92
N MET A 139 -6.49 -3.52 20.51
CA MET A 139 -6.32 -2.49 19.49
C MET A 139 -5.34 -1.38 19.96
N VAL A 140 -4.49 -0.94 19.04
CA VAL A 140 -3.63 0.24 19.24
C VAL A 140 -4.44 1.49 18.89
N PRO A 141 -4.64 2.45 19.81
CA PRO A 141 -5.41 3.66 19.55
C PRO A 141 -4.89 4.41 18.32
N SER A 142 -5.80 5.04 17.57
CA SER A 142 -5.51 5.81 16.34
C SER A 142 -4.91 5.00 15.18
N ARG A 143 -4.98 3.66 15.24
CA ARG A 143 -4.45 2.77 14.19
C ARG A 143 -5.54 1.99 13.47
N PHE A 144 -6.79 2.39 13.60
CA PHE A 144 -7.90 1.83 12.84
C PHE A 144 -8.30 2.77 11.71
N LYS A 145 -8.50 2.21 10.50
CA LYS A 145 -9.02 2.91 9.33
C LYS A 145 -9.96 1.99 8.57
N ASP A 146 -11.14 2.49 8.27
CA ASP A 146 -12.14 1.80 7.47
C ASP A 146 -12.19 2.38 6.05
N TYR A 147 -11.46 1.72 5.15
CA TYR A 147 -11.49 2.04 3.72
C TYR A 147 -12.53 1.18 2.95
N ILE A 148 -13.36 0.39 3.65
CA ILE A 148 -14.50 -0.28 3.01
C ILE A 148 -15.69 0.68 2.95
N SER A 149 -16.02 1.30 4.09
CA SER A 149 -17.10 2.30 4.16
C SER A 149 -16.70 3.65 3.55
N MET A 150 -15.40 4.01 3.62
CA MET A 150 -14.82 5.22 3.03
C MET A 150 -13.65 4.88 2.10
N PRO A 151 -13.91 4.41 0.87
CA PRO A 151 -12.87 4.04 -0.08
C PRO A 151 -11.93 5.21 -0.39
N LYS A 152 -10.67 4.89 -0.66
CA LYS A 152 -9.72 5.89 -1.17
C LYS A 152 -10.13 6.35 -2.59
N PRO A 153 -9.69 7.53 -3.04
CA PRO A 153 -9.98 8.04 -4.39
C PRO A 153 -9.57 7.07 -5.51
N ASN A 154 -8.51 6.29 -5.30
CA ASN A 154 -8.04 5.27 -6.25
C ASN A 154 -8.81 3.94 -6.17
N GLY A 155 -9.98 3.90 -5.53
CA GLY A 155 -10.80 2.69 -5.41
C GLY A 155 -10.28 1.64 -4.40
N TYR A 156 -9.19 1.91 -3.70
CA TYR A 156 -8.67 1.00 -2.68
C TYR A 156 -9.64 0.82 -1.52
N ARG A 157 -9.95 -0.44 -1.17
CA ARG A 157 -10.85 -0.83 -0.08
C ARG A 157 -10.17 -1.87 0.82
N SER A 158 -10.19 -1.65 2.11
CA SER A 158 -9.70 -2.59 3.13
C SER A 158 -10.01 -2.05 4.53
N LEU A 159 -10.17 -2.90 5.54
CA LEU A 159 -10.06 -2.48 6.95
C LEU A 159 -8.59 -2.56 7.36
N HIS A 160 -8.08 -1.53 7.99
CA HIS A 160 -6.74 -1.54 8.58
C HIS A 160 -6.86 -1.41 10.07
N SER A 161 -6.27 -2.32 10.82
CA SER A 161 -6.21 -2.23 12.26
C SER A 161 -4.82 -2.56 12.79
N GLY A 162 -4.29 -1.67 13.63
CA GLY A 162 -3.11 -1.96 14.42
C GLY A 162 -3.51 -2.64 15.73
N VAL A 163 -2.93 -3.79 16.02
CA VAL A 163 -3.19 -4.53 17.26
C VAL A 163 -1.89 -4.98 17.93
N ILE A 164 -1.97 -5.23 19.25
CA ILE A 164 -0.96 -6.01 19.96
C ILE A 164 -1.38 -7.46 19.81
N GLY A 165 -0.84 -8.10 18.78
CA GLY A 165 -1.22 -9.43 18.34
C GLY A 165 -0.42 -10.54 19.01
N PRO A 166 -0.30 -11.68 18.33
CA PRO A 166 0.47 -12.83 18.80
C PRO A 166 1.88 -12.45 19.26
N GLU A 167 2.39 -13.16 20.25
CA GLU A 167 3.71 -12.95 20.85
C GLU A 167 3.95 -11.50 21.34
N ARG A 168 2.87 -10.76 21.65
CA ARG A 168 2.87 -9.35 22.06
C ARG A 168 3.50 -8.40 21.03
N GLN A 169 3.53 -8.82 19.77
CA GLN A 169 4.03 -7.98 18.69
C GLN A 169 2.99 -6.94 18.25
N ARG A 170 3.45 -5.74 17.95
CA ARG A 170 2.61 -4.75 17.28
C ARG A 170 2.54 -5.08 15.80
N ILE A 171 1.37 -5.46 15.33
CA ILE A 171 1.12 -5.82 13.94
C ILE A 171 0.02 -4.95 13.34
N GLU A 172 0.10 -4.72 12.05
CA GLU A 172 -0.98 -4.16 11.26
C GLU A 172 -1.72 -5.31 10.56
N VAL A 173 -3.04 -5.39 10.74
CA VAL A 173 -3.88 -6.37 10.04
C VAL A 173 -4.70 -5.62 8.99
N GLN A 174 -4.61 -6.06 7.74
CA GLN A 174 -5.36 -5.55 6.60
C GLN A 174 -6.39 -6.59 6.17
N ILE A 175 -7.67 -6.29 6.34
CA ILE A 175 -8.77 -7.22 6.07
C ILE A 175 -9.52 -6.73 4.84
N ARG A 176 -9.75 -7.63 3.86
CA ARG A 176 -10.44 -7.32 2.60
C ARG A 176 -10.99 -8.56 1.93
N THR A 177 -11.90 -8.39 0.98
CA THR A 177 -12.38 -9.50 0.16
C THR A 177 -11.38 -9.83 -0.96
N HIS A 178 -11.60 -10.99 -1.63
CA HIS A 178 -10.83 -11.37 -2.82
C HIS A 178 -10.90 -10.29 -3.92
N GLU A 179 -12.09 -9.75 -4.20
CA GLU A 179 -12.27 -8.67 -5.18
C GLU A 179 -11.48 -7.40 -4.80
N MET A 180 -11.54 -6.99 -3.53
CA MET A 180 -10.76 -5.85 -3.04
C MET A 180 -9.25 -6.11 -3.10
N HIS A 181 -8.85 -7.37 -2.97
CA HIS A 181 -7.45 -7.77 -3.08
C HIS A 181 -6.95 -7.63 -4.51
N GLU A 182 -7.71 -8.11 -5.48
CA GLU A 182 -7.40 -7.97 -6.91
C GLU A 182 -7.29 -6.49 -7.32
N VAL A 183 -8.27 -5.66 -6.92
CA VAL A 183 -8.23 -4.22 -7.18
C VAL A 183 -6.99 -3.56 -6.57
N ALA A 184 -6.58 -3.98 -5.36
CA ALA A 184 -5.41 -3.41 -4.69
C ALA A 184 -4.07 -3.86 -5.29
N ASP A 185 -4.02 -5.01 -5.95
CA ASP A 185 -2.78 -5.55 -6.54
C ASP A 185 -2.61 -5.14 -8.01
N ILE A 186 -3.69 -5.17 -8.80
CA ILE A 186 -3.66 -4.95 -10.25
C ILE A 186 -3.99 -3.49 -10.61
N GLY A 187 -4.72 -2.81 -9.71
CA GLY A 187 -5.25 -1.47 -9.94
C GLY A 187 -6.63 -1.44 -10.58
N VAL A 188 -7.29 -0.31 -10.40
CA VAL A 188 -8.67 -0.09 -10.89
C VAL A 188 -8.76 -0.18 -12.42
N ALA A 189 -7.74 0.29 -13.13
CA ALA A 189 -7.72 0.30 -14.59
C ALA A 189 -7.68 -1.12 -15.20
N ALA A 190 -6.91 -2.04 -14.62
CA ALA A 190 -6.83 -3.44 -15.11
C ALA A 190 -8.10 -4.21 -14.76
N HIS A 191 -8.69 -3.96 -13.60
CA HIS A 191 -9.98 -4.56 -13.22
C HIS A 191 -11.13 -4.11 -14.14
N TRP A 192 -11.04 -2.91 -14.70
CA TRP A 192 -12.03 -2.38 -15.64
C TRP A 192 -11.99 -3.09 -17.00
N GLN A 193 -10.82 -3.43 -17.53
CA GLN A 193 -10.68 -4.20 -18.76
C GLN A 193 -11.32 -5.59 -18.65
N TYR A 194 -11.24 -6.21 -17.49
CA TYR A 194 -11.85 -7.53 -17.26
C TYR A 194 -13.38 -7.47 -17.17
N LYS A 195 -13.96 -6.36 -16.66
CA LYS A 195 -15.41 -6.17 -16.48
C LYS A 195 -16.11 -5.44 -17.62
N GLN A 196 -15.51 -5.23 -18.79
CA GLN A 196 -16.19 -4.58 -19.93
C GLN A 196 -17.49 -5.28 -20.42
N GLY A 197 -17.92 -6.37 -19.77
CA GLY A 197 -19.21 -7.02 -19.98
C GLY A 197 -20.32 -6.71 -18.98
N ILE A 198 -20.09 -5.95 -17.91
CA ILE A 198 -21.06 -5.72 -16.82
C ILE A 198 -21.21 -4.24 -16.50
N ALA A 199 -22.46 -3.78 -16.73
CA ALA A 199 -23.10 -2.50 -16.45
C ALA A 199 -22.44 -1.51 -15.44
N LYS A 200 -22.44 -0.22 -15.88
CA LYS A 200 -22.54 1.03 -15.10
C LYS A 200 -22.34 0.91 -13.58
N THR A 201 -21.11 0.82 -13.14
CA THR A 201 -20.73 1.12 -11.77
C THR A 201 -20.44 2.61 -11.61
N ASP A 202 -20.88 3.16 -10.49
CA ASP A 202 -20.94 4.56 -10.10
C ASP A 202 -19.68 5.36 -10.51
N GLY A 203 -19.87 6.41 -11.30
CA GLY A 203 -18.84 7.14 -12.02
C GLY A 203 -17.84 7.95 -11.19
N ARG A 204 -17.89 7.93 -9.86
CA ARG A 204 -16.97 8.69 -9.00
C ARG A 204 -15.55 8.10 -8.94
N GLN A 205 -15.43 6.77 -8.97
CA GLN A 205 -14.14 6.07 -8.90
C GLN A 205 -13.26 6.25 -10.14
N TYR A 206 -13.86 6.69 -11.25
CA TYR A 206 -13.18 6.86 -12.54
C TYR A 206 -13.09 8.33 -12.99
N ARG A 207 -13.50 9.27 -12.14
CA ARG A 207 -13.48 10.69 -12.49
C ARG A 207 -12.07 11.14 -12.85
N TRP A 208 -11.10 10.83 -11.99
CA TRP A 208 -9.70 11.20 -12.22
C TRP A 208 -9.08 10.49 -13.44
N LEU A 209 -9.53 9.26 -13.78
CA LEU A 209 -9.06 8.55 -14.98
C LEU A 209 -9.57 9.26 -16.26
N ARG A 210 -10.79 9.78 -16.21
CA ARG A 210 -11.33 10.62 -17.30
C ARG A 210 -10.60 11.96 -17.36
N GLU A 211 -10.38 12.60 -16.23
CA GLU A 211 -9.61 13.83 -16.14
C GLU A 211 -8.19 13.64 -16.69
N LEU A 212 -7.54 12.51 -16.39
CA LEU A 212 -6.23 12.15 -16.95
C LEU A 212 -6.30 11.91 -18.47
N LEU A 213 -7.34 11.24 -18.98
CA LEU A 213 -7.55 11.05 -20.42
C LEU A 213 -7.85 12.38 -21.11
N ASP A 214 -8.64 13.25 -20.49
CA ASP A 214 -8.93 14.60 -20.99
C ASP A 214 -7.64 15.45 -21.04
N ILE A 215 -6.73 15.33 -20.06
CA ILE A 215 -5.42 15.99 -20.09
C ILE A 215 -4.56 15.40 -21.21
N LEU A 216 -4.53 14.08 -21.39
CA LEU A 216 -3.81 13.42 -22.49
C LEU A 216 -4.29 13.88 -23.85
N ASP A 217 -5.61 14.04 -24.03
CA ASP A 217 -6.21 14.50 -25.28
C ASP A 217 -5.97 16.00 -25.56
N GLN A 218 -5.76 16.80 -24.52
CA GLN A 218 -5.54 18.25 -24.61
C GLN A 218 -4.08 18.65 -24.69
N THR A 219 -3.14 17.75 -24.33
CA THR A 219 -1.71 18.04 -24.32
C THR A 219 -1.05 17.67 -25.65
N THR A 220 -0.20 18.56 -26.16
CA THR A 220 0.48 18.39 -27.45
C THR A 220 1.83 17.67 -27.32
N GLY A 221 2.28 17.37 -26.09
CA GLY A 221 3.55 16.71 -25.86
C GLY A 221 3.73 16.18 -24.43
N PRO A 222 4.72 15.29 -24.21
CA PRO A 222 4.94 14.65 -22.91
C PRO A 222 5.33 15.64 -21.79
N GLU A 223 6.01 16.73 -22.10
CA GLU A 223 6.41 17.75 -21.11
C GLU A 223 5.20 18.51 -20.56
N GLU A 224 4.29 18.92 -21.44
CA GLU A 224 3.05 19.60 -21.08
C GLU A 224 2.12 18.69 -20.28
N PHE A 225 2.03 17.39 -20.64
CA PHE A 225 1.31 16.39 -19.89
C PHE A 225 1.85 16.24 -18.46
N LEU A 226 3.18 16.19 -18.29
CA LEU A 226 3.82 16.07 -16.98
C LEU A 226 3.58 17.31 -16.11
N GLU A 227 3.61 18.52 -16.67
CA GLU A 227 3.32 19.76 -15.92
C GLU A 227 1.86 19.81 -15.45
N HIS A 228 0.91 19.49 -16.32
CA HIS A 228 -0.51 19.43 -15.97
C HIS A 228 -0.79 18.37 -14.91
N THR A 229 -0.21 17.19 -15.07
CA THR A 229 -0.37 16.09 -14.08
C THR A 229 0.23 16.47 -12.72
N LYS A 230 1.39 17.15 -12.70
CA LYS A 230 1.97 17.71 -11.46
C LYS A 230 1.00 18.67 -10.78
N LEU A 231 0.48 19.64 -11.51
CA LEU A 231 -0.43 20.66 -10.96
C LEU A 231 -1.67 20.03 -10.32
N GLU A 232 -2.28 19.04 -10.96
CA GLU A 232 -3.44 18.33 -10.40
C GLU A 232 -3.10 17.44 -9.18
N MET A 233 -1.94 16.78 -9.19
CA MET A 233 -1.51 16.01 -8.02
C MET A 233 -1.27 16.89 -6.79
N TYR A 234 -0.83 18.13 -6.97
CA TYR A 234 -0.63 19.07 -5.85
C TYR A 234 -1.93 19.70 -5.35
N GLN A 235 -2.97 19.83 -6.18
CA GLN A 235 -4.27 20.37 -5.75
C GLN A 235 -5.00 19.43 -4.77
N ASP A 236 -4.86 18.12 -4.92
CA ASP A 236 -5.45 17.15 -4.00
C ASP A 236 -4.76 17.07 -2.63
N LEU A 237 -3.53 17.58 -2.50
CA LEU A 237 -2.78 17.59 -1.23
C LEU A 237 -3.18 18.76 -0.29
N VAL A 238 -3.94 19.72 -0.77
CA VAL A 238 -4.35 20.92 -0.01
C VAL A 238 -5.61 20.69 0.82
N PHE A 239 -6.33 19.59 0.64
CA PHE A 239 -7.61 19.27 1.31
C PHE A 239 -7.57 18.00 2.20
N CYS A 240 -6.40 17.61 2.73
CA CYS A 240 -6.28 16.51 3.72
C CYS A 240 -5.76 17.02 5.05
#